data_5754757ddd36bd5939b17fafe83f2144
#
_entry.id   5754757ddd36bd5939b17fafe83f2144
#
_cell.length_a   1.000
_cell.length_b   1.000
_cell.length_c   1.000
_cell.angle_alpha   90.00
_cell.angle_beta   90.00
_cell.angle_gamma   90.00
#
_symmetry.space_group_name_H-M   'P 1'
#
loop_
_entity.id
_entity.type
_entity.pdbx_description
1 polymer ?
#
loop_
_entity_poly.entity_id
_entity_poly.type
_entity_poly.pdbx_seq_one_letter_code
_entity_poly.pdbx_strand_id
1 'polypeptide(L)'
;MEKILKHMAWANQQVIGKISELPAEALDAYAVNPEWTVGTIVRHIGSASNWYLWRLLDRESFSAEENLYWEKRREDGDEESPKMQDLKYVLEVLRDSDAQLLEQSRKPDADIPREFRGEQHVFKRSTILSQAVHHATEHRAQAVSALEARGFTSINLDDFDVWSYQIRVGE
;
A
#
# COMPACT_ATOMS: atom_id res chain seq x y z
N MET A 1 -14.85 -8.32 -3.26
CA MET A 1 -13.40 -8.04 -3.13
C MET A 1 -12.95 -6.98 -4.13
N GLU A 2 -13.27 -7.11 -5.42
CA GLU A 2 -12.80 -6.21 -6.48
C GLU A 2 -13.08 -4.71 -6.21
N LYS A 3 -14.32 -4.33 -5.85
CA LYS A 3 -14.69 -2.94 -5.55
C LYS A 3 -13.84 -2.33 -4.43
N ILE A 4 -13.58 -3.09 -3.37
CA ILE A 4 -12.79 -2.60 -2.22
C ILE A 4 -11.30 -2.44 -2.59
N LEU A 5 -10.75 -3.32 -3.43
CA LEU A 5 -9.37 -3.17 -3.93
C LEU A 5 -9.24 -1.98 -4.89
N LYS A 6 -10.21 -1.75 -5.77
CA LYS A 6 -10.26 -0.55 -6.61
C LYS A 6 -10.33 0.72 -5.78
N HIS A 7 -11.17 0.74 -4.76
CA HIS A 7 -11.23 1.85 -3.81
C HIS A 7 -9.90 2.05 -3.08
N MET A 8 -9.28 0.98 -2.57
CA MET A 8 -7.97 1.05 -1.90
C MET A 8 -6.92 1.69 -2.81
N ALA A 9 -6.80 1.21 -4.06
CA ALA A 9 -5.86 1.74 -5.05
C ALA A 9 -6.09 3.23 -5.31
N TRP A 10 -7.35 3.62 -5.54
CA TRP A 10 -7.73 5.01 -5.74
C TRP A 10 -7.41 5.87 -4.51
N ALA A 11 -7.81 5.46 -3.31
CA ALA A 11 -7.59 6.21 -2.08
C ALA A 11 -6.10 6.35 -1.74
N ASN A 12 -5.27 5.31 -2.00
CA ASN A 12 -3.82 5.39 -1.85
C ASN A 12 -3.24 6.49 -2.75
N GLN A 13 -3.61 6.50 -4.04
CA GLN A 13 -3.12 7.51 -4.99
C GLN A 13 -3.58 8.93 -4.60
N GLN A 14 -4.84 9.09 -4.18
CA GLN A 14 -5.38 10.40 -3.86
C GLN A 14 -4.78 10.97 -2.56
N VAL A 15 -4.76 10.19 -1.49
CA VAL A 15 -4.27 10.67 -0.18
C VAL A 15 -2.77 10.94 -0.23
N ILE A 16 -1.98 10.00 -0.77
CA ILE A 16 -0.52 10.18 -0.84
C ILE A 16 -0.14 11.25 -1.87
N GLY A 17 -0.90 11.36 -2.97
CA GLY A 17 -0.76 12.47 -3.92
C GLY A 17 -0.93 13.82 -3.23
N LYS A 18 -1.98 14.00 -2.40
CA LYS A 18 -2.15 15.23 -1.61
C LYS A 18 -1.05 15.46 -0.57
N ILE A 19 -0.56 14.39 0.06
CA ILE A 19 0.59 14.50 0.98
C ILE A 19 1.83 15.01 0.22
N SER A 20 2.05 14.56 -1.02
CA SER A 20 3.19 14.99 -1.82
C SER A 20 3.15 16.47 -2.26
N GLU A 21 1.98 17.11 -2.16
CA GLU A 21 1.78 18.53 -2.45
C GLU A 21 2.00 19.43 -1.22
N LEU A 22 2.12 18.85 -0.03
CA LEU A 22 2.38 19.58 1.21
C LEU A 22 3.84 20.03 1.28
N PRO A 23 4.16 21.04 2.12
CA PRO A 23 5.53 21.41 2.43
C PRO A 23 6.35 20.23 2.95
N ALA A 24 7.65 20.19 2.66
CA ALA A 24 8.51 19.04 2.98
C ALA A 24 8.50 18.67 4.47
N GLU A 25 8.36 19.64 5.37
CA GLU A 25 8.25 19.43 6.81
C GLU A 25 7.02 18.64 7.23
N ALA A 26 5.99 18.55 6.39
CA ALA A 26 4.82 17.70 6.65
C ALA A 26 5.17 16.21 6.72
N LEU A 27 6.25 15.80 6.03
CA LEU A 27 6.72 14.41 6.08
C LEU A 27 7.35 14.03 7.42
N ASP A 28 7.81 15.00 8.19
CA ASP A 28 8.36 14.81 9.53
C ASP A 28 7.28 14.86 10.62
N ALA A 29 6.02 15.13 10.24
CA ALA A 29 4.90 15.14 11.18
C ALA A 29 4.65 13.75 11.77
N TYR A 30 4.34 13.70 13.07
CA TYR A 30 3.97 12.47 13.79
C TYR A 30 2.93 12.78 14.87
N ALA A 31 2.09 11.81 15.22
CA ALA A 31 1.08 11.96 16.26
C ALA A 31 1.69 11.72 17.65
N VAL A 32 2.14 10.52 17.94
CA VAL A 32 2.66 10.12 19.27
C VAL A 32 4.12 9.65 19.19
N ASN A 33 4.42 8.74 18.26
CA ASN A 33 5.78 8.18 18.11
C ASN A 33 6.58 8.99 17.09
N PRO A 34 7.69 9.65 17.49
CA PRO A 34 8.50 10.46 16.59
C PRO A 34 9.24 9.66 15.50
N GLU A 35 9.36 8.35 15.66
CA GLU A 35 9.93 7.47 14.62
C GLU A 35 8.87 7.07 13.57
N TRP A 36 7.59 7.25 13.88
CA TRP A 36 6.46 6.93 13.01
C TRP A 36 5.91 8.17 12.34
N THR A 37 6.76 8.79 11.51
CA THR A 37 6.42 10.02 10.78
C THR A 37 5.52 9.74 9.57
N VAL A 38 4.89 10.79 9.04
CA VAL A 38 4.09 10.69 7.79
C VAL A 38 4.93 10.11 6.66
N GLY A 39 6.19 10.54 6.49
CA GLY A 39 7.08 9.98 5.48
C GLY A 39 7.33 8.48 5.68
N THR A 40 7.57 8.04 6.92
CA THR A 40 7.71 6.62 7.26
C THR A 40 6.43 5.85 6.96
N ILE A 41 5.27 6.36 7.39
CA ILE A 41 3.96 5.71 7.17
C ILE A 41 3.67 5.54 5.67
N VAL A 42 3.94 6.56 4.87
CA VAL A 42 3.68 6.52 3.41
C VAL A 42 4.57 5.49 2.72
N ARG A 43 5.87 5.44 3.07
CA ARG A 43 6.77 4.38 2.58
C ARG A 43 6.31 2.99 2.99
N HIS A 44 5.87 2.86 4.24
CA HIS A 44 5.36 1.60 4.78
C HIS A 44 4.11 1.11 4.02
N ILE A 45 3.17 2.00 3.66
CA ILE A 45 2.02 1.64 2.82
C ILE A 45 2.48 1.08 1.47
N GLY A 46 3.43 1.75 0.82
CA GLY A 46 3.97 1.33 -0.47
C GLY A 46 4.69 -0.01 -0.41
N SER A 47 5.59 -0.15 0.55
CA SER A 47 6.35 -1.39 0.79
C SER A 47 5.44 -2.56 1.13
N ALA A 48 4.44 -2.34 1.98
CA ALA A 48 3.49 -3.38 2.35
C ALA A 48 2.64 -3.85 1.16
N SER A 49 2.15 -2.95 0.29
CA SER A 49 1.43 -3.33 -0.92
C SER A 49 2.29 -4.20 -1.84
N ASN A 50 3.55 -3.80 -2.06
CA ASN A 50 4.52 -4.57 -2.82
C ASN A 50 4.79 -5.95 -2.19
N TRP A 51 4.90 -6.02 -0.86
CA TRP A 51 5.11 -7.25 -0.12
C TRP A 51 3.90 -8.21 -0.16
N TYR A 52 2.66 -7.70 -0.06
CA TYR A 52 1.45 -8.51 -0.23
C TYR A 52 1.37 -9.10 -1.64
N LEU A 53 1.68 -8.30 -2.65
CA LEU A 53 1.77 -8.79 -4.02
C LEU A 53 2.81 -9.90 -4.15
N TRP A 54 4.03 -9.69 -3.65
CA TRP A 54 5.10 -10.69 -3.67
C TRP A 54 4.67 -12.04 -3.08
N ARG A 55 3.86 -12.01 -2.02
CA ARG A 55 3.32 -13.22 -1.39
C ARG A 55 2.29 -13.96 -2.24
N LEU A 56 1.63 -13.29 -3.15
CA LEU A 56 0.58 -13.84 -4.01
C LEU A 56 1.12 -14.32 -5.36
N LEU A 57 2.37 -14.00 -5.72
CA LEU A 57 2.97 -14.43 -6.97
C LEU A 57 3.30 -15.92 -6.94
N ASP A 58 2.97 -16.60 -8.03
CA ASP A 58 3.36 -18.00 -8.30
C ASP A 58 4.75 -18.03 -8.94
N ARG A 59 5.78 -17.88 -8.09
CA ARG A 59 7.17 -17.76 -8.53
C ARG A 59 7.75 -19.05 -9.10
N GLU A 60 7.14 -20.20 -8.80
CA GLU A 60 7.57 -21.50 -9.36
C GLU A 60 7.25 -21.57 -10.85
N SER A 61 6.25 -20.81 -11.32
CA SER A 61 5.90 -20.72 -12.74
C SER A 61 6.74 -19.74 -13.55
N PHE A 62 7.59 -18.95 -12.89
CA PHE A 62 8.36 -17.88 -13.53
C PHE A 62 9.62 -18.40 -14.24
N SER A 63 9.93 -17.80 -15.39
CA SER A 63 11.25 -17.88 -16.01
C SER A 63 12.32 -17.26 -15.12
N ALA A 64 13.60 -17.53 -15.41
CA ALA A 64 14.70 -16.90 -14.69
C ALA A 64 14.69 -15.37 -14.81
N GLU A 65 14.30 -14.84 -15.97
CA GLU A 65 14.20 -13.40 -16.23
C GLU A 65 13.06 -12.77 -15.42
N GLU A 66 11.87 -13.40 -15.38
CA GLU A 66 10.73 -12.95 -14.58
C GLU A 66 11.06 -12.97 -13.08
N ASN A 67 11.73 -14.02 -12.60
CA ASN A 67 12.17 -14.08 -11.20
C ASN A 67 13.10 -12.93 -10.86
N LEU A 68 14.11 -12.66 -11.70
CA LEU A 68 15.04 -11.56 -11.49
C LEU A 68 14.32 -10.19 -11.48
N TYR A 69 13.37 -9.99 -12.40
CA TYR A 69 12.55 -8.77 -12.44
C TYR A 69 11.76 -8.58 -11.15
N TRP A 70 11.06 -9.64 -10.68
CA TRP A 70 10.25 -9.54 -9.49
C TRP A 70 11.05 -9.42 -8.19
N GLU A 71 12.21 -10.07 -8.10
CA GLU A 71 13.14 -9.92 -6.98
C GLU A 71 13.64 -8.48 -6.88
N LYS A 72 14.10 -7.92 -8.00
CA LYS A 72 14.54 -6.54 -8.04
C LYS A 72 13.42 -5.56 -7.67
N ARG A 73 12.21 -5.79 -8.17
CA ARG A 73 11.05 -4.99 -7.85
C ARG A 73 10.73 -5.05 -6.35
N ARG A 74 10.83 -6.23 -5.74
CA ARG A 74 10.65 -6.41 -4.29
C ARG A 74 11.67 -5.59 -3.51
N GLU A 75 12.93 -5.66 -3.89
CA GLU A 75 14.02 -4.92 -3.24
C GLU A 75 13.88 -3.40 -3.40
N ASP A 76 13.61 -2.94 -4.62
CA ASP A 76 13.42 -1.52 -4.91
C ASP A 76 12.20 -0.92 -4.18
N GLY A 77 11.16 -1.70 -3.95
CA GLY A 77 9.95 -1.31 -3.20
C GLY A 77 10.00 -1.64 -1.71
N ASP A 78 11.14 -2.05 -1.17
CA ASP A 78 11.34 -2.22 0.27
C ASP A 78 11.37 -0.86 0.97
N GLU A 79 10.86 -0.79 2.21
CA GLU A 79 10.78 0.46 2.98
C GLU A 79 12.14 1.14 3.17
N GLU A 80 13.20 0.35 3.33
CA GLU A 80 14.57 0.82 3.50
C GLU A 80 15.27 1.19 2.17
N SER A 81 14.62 0.93 1.04
CA SER A 81 15.19 1.26 -0.27
C SER A 81 15.36 2.76 -0.43
N PRO A 82 16.55 3.23 -0.91
CA PRO A 82 16.75 4.65 -1.21
C PRO A 82 15.73 5.22 -2.20
N LYS A 83 15.18 4.40 -3.11
CA LYS A 83 14.14 4.83 -4.07
C LYS A 83 12.83 5.20 -3.38
N MET A 84 12.49 4.52 -2.28
CA MET A 84 11.28 4.78 -1.50
C MET A 84 11.34 6.09 -0.72
N GLN A 85 12.48 6.78 -0.68
CA GLN A 85 12.56 8.14 -0.13
C GLN A 85 11.90 9.19 -1.06
N ASP A 86 11.70 8.88 -2.34
CA ASP A 86 10.95 9.71 -3.28
C ASP A 86 9.47 9.31 -3.29
N LEU A 87 8.58 10.22 -2.87
CA LEU A 87 7.14 9.97 -2.86
C LEU A 87 6.55 9.68 -4.24
N LYS A 88 7.17 10.19 -5.31
CA LYS A 88 6.75 9.84 -6.68
C LYS A 88 6.99 8.36 -6.95
N TYR A 89 8.12 7.85 -6.51
CA TYR A 89 8.42 6.43 -6.63
C TYR A 89 7.48 5.56 -5.76
N VAL A 90 7.17 6.00 -4.54
CA VAL A 90 6.15 5.34 -3.70
C VAL A 90 4.80 5.25 -4.42
N LEU A 91 4.35 6.34 -5.04
CA LEU A 91 3.11 6.37 -5.83
C LEU A 91 3.16 5.42 -7.04
N GLU A 92 4.30 5.29 -7.71
CA GLU A 92 4.49 4.31 -8.79
C GLU A 92 4.41 2.87 -8.27
N VAL A 93 5.11 2.56 -7.18
CA VAL A 93 5.07 1.24 -6.54
C VAL A 93 3.64 0.87 -6.16
N LEU A 94 2.90 1.80 -5.53
CA LEU A 94 1.50 1.59 -5.15
C LEU A 94 0.60 1.36 -6.37
N ARG A 95 0.68 2.24 -7.38
CA ARG A 95 -0.13 2.10 -8.60
C ARG A 95 0.01 0.71 -9.20
N ASP A 96 1.25 0.25 -9.34
CA ASP A 96 1.53 -1.02 -9.98
C ASP A 96 1.20 -2.22 -9.09
N SER A 97 1.51 -2.13 -7.79
CA SER A 97 1.22 -3.22 -6.83
C SER A 97 -0.28 -3.36 -6.60
N ASP A 98 -1.00 -2.27 -6.41
CA ASP A 98 -2.45 -2.28 -6.19
C ASP A 98 -3.21 -2.79 -7.42
N ALA A 99 -2.75 -2.44 -8.64
CA ALA A 99 -3.31 -2.99 -9.88
C ALA A 99 -3.10 -4.51 -9.97
N GLN A 100 -1.93 -5.00 -9.59
CA GLN A 100 -1.64 -6.45 -9.56
C GLN A 100 -2.41 -7.18 -8.46
N LEU A 101 -2.61 -6.57 -7.27
CA LEU A 101 -3.47 -7.12 -6.22
C LEU A 101 -4.92 -7.26 -6.71
N LEU A 102 -5.42 -6.30 -7.49
CA LEU A 102 -6.71 -6.39 -8.15
C LEU A 102 -6.77 -7.58 -9.12
N GLU A 103 -5.74 -7.80 -9.94
CA GLU A 103 -5.67 -8.99 -10.81
C GLU A 103 -5.64 -10.30 -10.00
N GLN A 104 -4.91 -10.33 -8.87
CA GLN A 104 -4.92 -11.50 -7.98
C GLN A 104 -6.32 -11.79 -7.41
N SER A 105 -7.17 -10.77 -7.23
CA SER A 105 -8.53 -10.97 -6.71
C SER A 105 -9.49 -11.65 -7.69
N ARG A 106 -9.15 -11.68 -8.97
CA ARG A 106 -9.91 -12.36 -10.03
C ARG A 106 -9.60 -13.84 -10.14
N LYS A 107 -8.50 -14.27 -9.52
CA LYS A 107 -8.11 -15.69 -9.48
C LYS A 107 -8.94 -16.44 -8.43
N PRO A 108 -9.17 -17.75 -8.60
CA PRO A 108 -9.80 -18.56 -7.57
C PRO A 108 -9.09 -18.42 -6.22
N ASP A 109 -9.86 -18.47 -5.14
CA ASP A 109 -9.28 -18.50 -3.80
C ASP A 109 -8.44 -19.78 -3.64
N ALA A 110 -7.25 -19.63 -3.10
CA ALA A 110 -6.27 -20.69 -2.98
C ALA A 110 -5.54 -20.63 -1.65
N ASP A 111 -5.04 -21.77 -1.23
CA ASP A 111 -4.16 -21.88 -0.08
C ASP A 111 -2.74 -21.45 -0.47
N ILE A 112 -2.20 -20.49 0.27
CA ILE A 112 -0.88 -19.91 0.05
C ILE A 112 0.00 -20.23 1.27
N PRO A 113 0.89 -21.24 1.18
CA PRO A 113 1.84 -21.53 2.26
C PRO A 113 2.86 -20.39 2.39
N ARG A 114 3.02 -19.86 3.59
CA ARG A 114 3.99 -18.77 3.86
C ARG A 114 4.49 -18.83 5.30
N GLU A 115 5.76 -18.48 5.45
CA GLU A 115 6.31 -18.18 6.77
C GLU A 115 5.74 -16.85 7.28
N PHE A 116 5.33 -16.85 8.53
CA PHE A 116 4.91 -15.65 9.25
C PHE A 116 5.37 -15.75 10.70
N ARG A 117 6.16 -14.78 11.15
CA ARG A 117 6.75 -14.73 12.51
C ARG A 117 7.56 -15.98 12.89
N GLY A 118 8.29 -16.54 11.92
CA GLY A 118 9.14 -17.73 12.11
C GLY A 118 8.38 -19.07 12.05
N GLU A 119 7.07 -19.07 11.81
CA GLU A 119 6.25 -20.27 11.71
C GLU A 119 5.66 -20.43 10.31
N GLN A 120 5.48 -21.67 9.87
CA GLN A 120 4.81 -21.98 8.61
C GLN A 120 3.30 -21.94 8.79
N HIS A 121 2.64 -21.12 7.99
CA HIS A 121 1.19 -20.97 7.97
C HIS A 121 0.64 -21.15 6.55
N VAL A 122 -0.66 -21.42 6.48
CA VAL A 122 -1.39 -21.45 5.21
C VAL A 122 -2.44 -20.33 5.26
N PHE A 123 -2.30 -19.35 4.40
CA PHE A 123 -3.27 -18.26 4.25
C PHE A 123 -4.11 -18.45 2.99
N LYS A 124 -5.37 -18.09 3.04
CA LYS A 124 -6.17 -17.95 1.83
C LYS A 124 -5.71 -16.70 1.04
N ARG A 125 -5.77 -16.77 -0.30
CA ARG A 125 -5.57 -15.60 -1.17
C ARG A 125 -6.42 -14.43 -0.72
N SER A 126 -7.70 -14.68 -0.47
CA SER A 126 -8.66 -13.68 0.01
C SER A 126 -8.26 -13.05 1.35
N THR A 127 -7.63 -13.81 2.25
CA THR A 127 -7.11 -13.28 3.52
C THR A 127 -5.99 -12.27 3.29
N ILE A 128 -5.03 -12.58 2.40
CA ILE A 128 -3.93 -11.67 2.08
C ILE A 128 -4.45 -10.39 1.42
N LEU A 129 -5.40 -10.51 0.50
CA LEU A 129 -6.04 -9.36 -0.15
C LEU A 129 -6.84 -8.50 0.84
N SER A 130 -7.55 -9.12 1.77
CA SER A 130 -8.28 -8.40 2.82
C SER A 130 -7.32 -7.67 3.76
N GLN A 131 -6.20 -8.31 4.10
CA GLN A 131 -5.17 -7.68 4.92
C GLN A 131 -4.54 -6.47 4.22
N ALA A 132 -4.30 -6.53 2.90
CA ALA A 132 -3.78 -5.39 2.14
C ALA A 132 -4.72 -4.18 2.23
N VAL A 133 -6.03 -4.39 2.07
CA VAL A 133 -7.05 -3.32 2.18
C VAL A 133 -7.10 -2.74 3.59
N HIS A 134 -7.13 -3.61 4.61
CA HIS A 134 -7.20 -3.21 6.01
C HIS A 134 -5.97 -2.38 6.41
N HIS A 135 -4.79 -2.89 6.11
CA HIS A 135 -3.50 -2.25 6.38
C HIS A 135 -3.39 -0.86 5.75
N ALA A 136 -3.70 -0.74 4.44
CA ALA A 136 -3.66 0.54 3.76
C ALA A 136 -4.64 1.57 4.38
N THR A 137 -5.83 1.12 4.79
CA THR A 137 -6.83 1.98 5.43
C THR A 137 -6.36 2.48 6.79
N GLU A 138 -5.82 1.59 7.63
CA GLU A 138 -5.28 1.96 8.95
C GLU A 138 -4.14 2.98 8.83
N HIS A 139 -3.20 2.73 7.93
CA HIS A 139 -2.03 3.60 7.80
C HIS A 139 -2.34 4.94 7.11
N ARG A 140 -3.29 5.01 6.19
CA ARG A 140 -3.80 6.31 5.71
C ARG A 140 -4.40 7.14 6.85
N ALA A 141 -5.19 6.51 7.73
CA ALA A 141 -5.75 7.20 8.89
C ALA A 141 -4.65 7.67 9.85
N GLN A 142 -3.63 6.86 10.09
CA GLN A 142 -2.48 7.26 10.92
C GLN A 142 -1.70 8.43 10.30
N ALA A 143 -1.47 8.43 8.98
CA ALA A 143 -0.77 9.52 8.30
C ALA A 143 -1.55 10.84 8.42
N VAL A 144 -2.85 10.82 8.19
CA VAL A 144 -3.69 12.02 8.31
C VAL A 144 -3.75 12.51 9.77
N SER A 145 -3.91 11.60 10.74
CA SER A 145 -3.87 11.98 12.16
C SER A 145 -2.53 12.58 12.57
N ALA A 146 -1.42 12.10 12.01
CA ALA A 146 -0.09 12.67 12.26
C ALA A 146 0.05 14.08 11.68
N LEU A 147 -0.50 14.32 10.47
CA LEU A 147 -0.57 15.63 9.85
C LEU A 147 -1.40 16.62 10.69
N GLU A 148 -2.60 16.23 11.10
CA GLU A 148 -3.51 17.04 11.92
C GLU A 148 -2.88 17.42 13.26
N ALA A 149 -2.18 16.48 13.91
CA ALA A 149 -1.46 16.73 15.17
C ALA A 149 -0.38 17.83 15.05
N ARG A 150 0.06 18.14 13.83
CA ARG A 150 1.05 19.18 13.52
C ARG A 150 0.49 20.35 12.74
N GLY A 151 -0.85 20.46 12.64
CA GLY A 151 -1.55 21.59 12.05
C GLY A 151 -1.74 21.53 10.53
N PHE A 152 -1.40 20.42 9.88
CA PHE A 152 -1.69 20.19 8.46
C PHE A 152 -3.08 19.55 8.32
N THR A 153 -4.12 20.38 8.12
CA THR A 153 -5.54 19.93 8.16
C THR A 153 -6.22 19.92 6.79
N SER A 154 -5.46 19.94 5.70
CA SER A 154 -6.02 20.05 4.34
C SER A 154 -6.53 18.73 3.76
N ILE A 155 -6.31 17.60 4.43
CA ILE A 155 -6.73 16.27 3.97
C ILE A 155 -7.84 15.77 4.89
N ASN A 156 -9.05 15.61 4.34
CA ASN A 156 -10.18 15.01 5.02
C ASN A 156 -10.41 13.59 4.46
N LEU A 157 -10.34 12.55 5.29
CA LEU A 157 -10.50 11.16 4.85
C LEU A 157 -11.92 10.84 4.35
N ASP A 158 -12.95 11.58 4.77
CA ASP A 158 -14.31 11.41 4.27
C ASP A 158 -14.40 11.69 2.75
N ASP A 159 -13.48 12.51 2.22
CA ASP A 159 -13.37 12.77 0.78
C ASP A 159 -12.86 11.54 0.00
N PHE A 160 -12.33 10.53 0.69
CA PHE A 160 -11.69 9.34 0.12
C PHE A 160 -12.31 8.02 0.61
N ASP A 161 -13.52 8.08 1.14
CA ASP A 161 -14.29 6.90 1.54
C ASP A 161 -14.88 6.16 0.32
N VAL A 162 -15.54 5.03 0.56
CA VAL A 162 -16.15 4.21 -0.52
C VAL A 162 -17.31 4.93 -1.21
N TRP A 163 -18.02 5.82 -0.50
CA TRP A 163 -19.10 6.62 -1.09
C TRP A 163 -18.54 7.66 -2.06
N SER A 164 -17.51 8.39 -1.63
CA SER A 164 -16.82 9.38 -2.44
C SER A 164 -16.18 8.74 -3.68
N TYR A 165 -15.58 7.55 -3.53
CA TYR A 165 -15.07 6.78 -4.65
C TYR A 165 -16.16 6.49 -5.68
N GLN A 166 -17.30 5.95 -5.25
CA GLN A 166 -18.41 5.62 -6.16
C GLN A 166 -18.95 6.86 -6.88
N ILE A 167 -19.07 7.99 -6.19
CA ILE A 167 -19.58 9.24 -6.79
C ILE A 167 -18.58 9.81 -7.82
N ARG A 168 -17.28 9.76 -7.53
CA ARG A 168 -16.24 10.39 -8.37
C ARG A 168 -15.81 9.53 -9.55
N VAL A 169 -15.80 8.21 -9.38
CA VAL A 169 -15.33 7.27 -10.40
C VAL A 169 -16.49 6.63 -11.17
N GLY A 170 -17.70 6.65 -10.62
CA GLY A 170 -18.91 6.13 -11.29
C GLY A 170 -19.04 4.61 -11.25
N GLU A 171 -18.38 3.92 -10.31
CA GLU A 171 -18.38 2.45 -10.18
C GLU A 171 -19.15 1.93 -8.96
#